data_bea0521ce1fdd6a313dac3e271222f09
#
_entry.id   bea0521ce1fdd6a313dac3e271222f09
#
_cell.length_a   1.000
_cell.length_b   1.000
_cell.length_c   1.000
_cell.angle_alpha   90.00
_cell.angle_beta   90.00
_cell.angle_gamma   90.00
#
_symmetry.space_group_name_H-M   'P 1'
#
loop_
_entity.id
_entity.type
_entity.pdbx_description
1 polymer ?
#
loop_
_entity_poly.entity_id
_entity_poly.type
_entity_poly.pdbx_seq_one_letter_code
_entity_poly.pdbx_strand_id
1 'polypeptide(L)'
;MNEHYPASVYRGPNDIVFETRPVPRPGPGEVLVRVGVCGICGSDATEYARGPVLARPPVVLGHEFAGTVESSGPGVEGFPPGATVVAGAGVACGTCKMCRAGRTNLCADYSTLGLQHDGGLQGYVVAPASTLLDVSASGLSMDTLGLAQPMSIAVHTVRRSSLTAGMDAVIVGVGGIGSFITVAAAAVGARVLVVDRDAERLRLAMTLGAHASLVAGEMSLGDKLAELGMEADVFFEVSGSRPGIESVFEAARPGATIVPVGIQKTPLEVQISELTMREYTIVGTVAHVYATDLPEAVRLLGSRPDWSDVAGEVIPLGELVTEGIAPLVDATSRQIKTLIDPWATSARPAVHGART
;
A
#
# COMPACT_ATOMS: atom_id res chain seq x y z
N MET A 1 -13.19 -9.20 -28.05
CA MET A 1 -12.84 -8.02 -27.19
C MET A 1 -14.08 -7.16 -27.05
N ASN A 2 -14.40 -6.72 -25.85
CA ASN A 2 -15.43 -5.71 -25.66
C ASN A 2 -14.93 -4.41 -26.29
N GLU A 3 -15.77 -3.72 -27.05
CA GLU A 3 -15.39 -2.41 -27.61
C GLU A 3 -15.34 -1.30 -26.57
N HIS A 4 -16.02 -1.51 -25.44
CA HIS A 4 -16.16 -0.54 -24.35
C HIS A 4 -15.99 -1.19 -22.98
N TYR A 5 -15.64 -0.38 -21.97
CA TYR A 5 -15.43 -0.81 -20.59
C TYR A 5 -15.89 0.23 -19.56
N PRO A 6 -16.23 -0.18 -18.32
CA PRO A 6 -16.63 0.74 -17.25
C PRO A 6 -15.44 1.48 -16.67
N ALA A 7 -15.60 2.75 -16.33
CA ALA A 7 -14.61 3.59 -15.67
C ALA A 7 -15.24 4.49 -14.61
N SER A 8 -14.53 4.76 -13.52
CA SER A 8 -14.89 5.74 -12.50
C SER A 8 -13.96 6.95 -12.62
N VAL A 9 -14.49 8.09 -13.05
CA VAL A 9 -13.70 9.30 -13.31
C VAL A 9 -13.86 10.27 -12.17
N TYR A 10 -12.78 10.50 -11.46
CA TYR A 10 -12.68 11.54 -10.44
C TYR A 10 -12.54 12.91 -11.12
N ARG A 11 -13.45 13.83 -10.81
CA ARG A 11 -13.48 15.21 -11.34
C ARG A 11 -13.15 16.26 -10.30
N GLY A 12 -13.20 15.89 -9.04
CA GLY A 12 -12.92 16.77 -7.90
C GLY A 12 -13.55 16.26 -6.60
N PRO A 13 -13.49 17.00 -5.52
CA PRO A 13 -14.03 16.58 -4.22
C PRO A 13 -15.50 16.18 -4.32
N ASN A 14 -15.81 15.00 -3.81
CA ASN A 14 -17.15 14.39 -3.83
C ASN A 14 -17.74 14.19 -5.24
N ASP A 15 -16.90 14.22 -6.29
CA ASP A 15 -17.34 14.09 -7.67
C ASP A 15 -16.58 12.96 -8.39
N ILE A 16 -17.19 11.76 -8.37
CA ILE A 16 -16.79 10.60 -9.18
C ILE A 16 -17.96 10.25 -10.10
N VAL A 17 -17.70 10.24 -11.41
CA VAL A 17 -18.69 9.90 -12.43
C VAL A 17 -18.37 8.54 -13.03
N PHE A 18 -19.37 7.67 -13.07
CA PHE A 18 -19.26 6.38 -13.74
C PHE A 18 -19.63 6.53 -15.22
N GLU A 19 -18.75 6.11 -16.10
CA GLU A 19 -18.94 6.21 -17.54
C GLU A 19 -18.43 4.96 -18.25
N THR A 20 -18.81 4.84 -19.52
CA THR A 20 -18.33 3.78 -20.41
C THR A 20 -17.36 4.37 -21.42
N ARG A 21 -16.16 3.80 -21.55
CA ARG A 21 -15.08 4.28 -22.42
C ARG A 21 -14.75 3.28 -23.51
N PRO A 22 -14.33 3.72 -24.71
CA PRO A 22 -13.79 2.82 -25.72
C PRO A 22 -12.44 2.26 -25.25
N VAL A 23 -12.16 0.98 -25.60
CA VAL A 23 -10.90 0.33 -25.24
C VAL A 23 -9.72 1.06 -25.92
N PRO A 24 -8.74 1.57 -25.13
CA PRO A 24 -7.61 2.31 -25.68
C PRO A 24 -6.61 1.37 -26.35
N ARG A 25 -5.69 1.95 -27.12
CA ARG A 25 -4.55 1.21 -27.68
C ARG A 25 -3.28 1.67 -26.96
N PRO A 26 -2.40 0.74 -26.54
CA PRO A 26 -1.14 1.11 -25.93
C PRO A 26 -0.18 1.73 -26.95
N GLY A 27 0.47 2.80 -26.58
CA GLY A 27 1.54 3.45 -27.34
C GLY A 27 2.89 2.73 -27.20
N PRO A 28 3.97 3.29 -27.78
CA PRO A 28 5.32 2.74 -27.61
C PRO A 28 5.74 2.68 -26.14
N GLY A 29 6.22 1.52 -25.69
CA GLY A 29 6.65 1.30 -24.30
C GLY A 29 5.50 1.08 -23.30
N GLU A 30 4.26 1.01 -23.75
CA GLU A 30 3.06 0.85 -22.92
C GLU A 30 2.41 -0.53 -23.09
N VAL A 31 1.68 -0.92 -22.06
CA VAL A 31 0.91 -2.17 -22.01
C VAL A 31 -0.54 -1.84 -21.69
N LEU A 32 -1.48 -2.41 -22.43
CA LEU A 32 -2.89 -2.40 -22.09
C LEU A 32 -3.17 -3.56 -21.14
N VAL A 33 -3.57 -3.23 -19.93
CA VAL A 33 -3.92 -4.20 -18.88
C VAL A 33 -5.44 -4.23 -18.73
N ARG A 34 -6.03 -5.40 -18.86
CA ARG A 34 -7.39 -5.67 -18.38
C ARG A 34 -7.32 -5.83 -16.88
N VAL A 35 -7.86 -4.85 -16.15
CA VAL A 35 -7.85 -4.88 -14.69
C VAL A 35 -8.72 -6.03 -14.19
N GLY A 36 -8.16 -6.87 -13.35
CA GLY A 36 -8.88 -7.94 -12.65
C GLY A 36 -9.40 -7.46 -11.31
N VAL A 37 -8.55 -6.71 -10.59
CA VAL A 37 -8.89 -6.13 -9.30
C VAL A 37 -8.05 -4.89 -9.02
N CYS A 38 -8.64 -3.93 -8.28
CA CYS A 38 -7.95 -2.74 -7.79
C CYS A 38 -8.27 -2.51 -6.30
N GLY A 39 -7.24 -2.37 -5.47
CA GLY A 39 -7.38 -1.97 -4.07
C GLY A 39 -7.70 -0.49 -3.92
N ILE A 40 -8.46 -0.14 -2.89
CA ILE A 40 -8.72 1.25 -2.51
C ILE A 40 -7.73 1.65 -1.41
N CYS A 41 -7.08 2.79 -1.60
CA CYS A 41 -6.15 3.39 -0.64
C CYS A 41 -6.78 4.54 0.15
N GLY A 42 -6.24 4.82 1.34
CA GLY A 42 -6.60 6.02 2.09
C GLY A 42 -6.31 7.33 1.34
N SER A 43 -5.38 7.32 0.38
CA SER A 43 -5.15 8.47 -0.50
C SER A 43 -6.32 8.70 -1.46
N ASP A 44 -6.94 7.64 -2.02
CA ASP A 44 -8.14 7.78 -2.87
C ASP A 44 -9.29 8.41 -2.08
N ALA A 45 -9.47 7.98 -0.82
CA ALA A 45 -10.45 8.57 0.09
C ALA A 45 -10.12 10.03 0.43
N THR A 46 -8.84 10.38 0.57
CA THR A 46 -8.39 11.76 0.80
C THR A 46 -8.65 12.64 -0.43
N GLU A 47 -8.33 12.16 -1.63
CA GLU A 47 -8.63 12.86 -2.88
C GLU A 47 -10.13 13.11 -3.01
N TYR A 48 -10.95 12.07 -2.78
CA TYR A 48 -12.41 12.20 -2.85
C TYR A 48 -12.97 13.21 -1.84
N ALA A 49 -12.55 13.14 -0.58
CA ALA A 49 -13.15 13.96 0.48
C ALA A 49 -12.62 15.39 0.52
N ARG A 50 -11.35 15.63 0.14
CA ARG A 50 -10.66 16.91 0.39
C ARG A 50 -9.79 17.40 -0.77
N GLY A 51 -9.65 16.58 -1.82
CA GLY A 51 -8.76 16.85 -2.94
C GLY A 51 -9.25 17.98 -3.87
N PRO A 52 -8.56 18.19 -4.99
CA PRO A 52 -7.37 17.44 -5.36
C PRO A 52 -6.16 17.83 -4.49
N VAL A 53 -5.49 16.83 -3.91
CA VAL A 53 -4.23 17.00 -3.15
C VAL A 53 -3.03 16.64 -4.04
N LEU A 54 -3.07 15.42 -4.62
CA LEU A 54 -2.04 14.91 -5.53
C LEU A 54 -2.62 14.61 -6.91
N ALA A 55 -3.91 14.25 -6.98
CA ALA A 55 -4.58 13.92 -8.22
C ALA A 55 -4.68 15.13 -9.18
N ARG A 56 -4.68 14.83 -10.47
CA ARG A 56 -4.90 15.82 -11.54
C ARG A 56 -6.20 15.49 -12.28
N PRO A 57 -7.36 15.93 -11.76
CA PRO A 57 -8.63 15.64 -12.40
C PRO A 57 -8.77 16.35 -13.75
N PRO A 58 -9.53 15.79 -14.73
CA PRO A 58 -10.21 14.49 -14.61
C PRO A 58 -9.23 13.31 -14.71
N VAL A 59 -9.35 12.33 -13.80
CA VAL A 59 -8.47 11.15 -13.76
C VAL A 59 -9.23 9.96 -13.18
N VAL A 60 -8.91 8.74 -13.59
CA VAL A 60 -9.36 7.52 -12.92
C VAL A 60 -8.41 7.24 -11.77
N LEU A 61 -8.92 7.14 -10.54
CA LEU A 61 -8.13 6.82 -9.36
C LEU A 61 -7.72 5.33 -9.32
N GLY A 62 -7.04 4.92 -8.25
CA GLY A 62 -6.64 3.53 -7.99
C GLY A 62 -5.25 3.20 -8.50
N HIS A 63 -4.32 3.03 -7.57
CA HIS A 63 -2.90 2.74 -7.84
C HIS A 63 -2.47 1.35 -7.34
N GLU A 64 -3.39 0.55 -6.83
CA GLU A 64 -3.15 -0.76 -6.25
C GLU A 64 -3.86 -1.83 -7.10
N PHE A 65 -3.39 -2.11 -8.33
CA PHE A 65 -4.12 -3.02 -9.20
C PHE A 65 -3.30 -4.19 -9.71
N ALA A 66 -4.01 -5.27 -9.98
CA ALA A 66 -3.54 -6.45 -10.69
C ALA A 66 -4.47 -6.75 -11.88
N GLY A 67 -3.94 -7.40 -12.89
CA GLY A 67 -4.73 -7.68 -14.07
C GLY A 67 -4.02 -8.62 -15.05
N THR A 68 -4.57 -8.69 -16.25
CA THR A 68 -4.06 -9.51 -17.34
C THR A 68 -3.68 -8.61 -18.51
N VAL A 69 -2.53 -8.86 -19.11
CA VAL A 69 -2.10 -8.17 -20.32
C VAL A 69 -3.09 -8.47 -21.46
N GLU A 70 -3.71 -7.45 -21.99
CA GLU A 70 -4.57 -7.54 -23.18
C GLU A 70 -3.74 -7.39 -24.47
N SER A 71 -2.86 -6.39 -24.49
CA SER A 71 -1.94 -6.15 -25.61
C SER A 71 -0.76 -5.27 -25.16
N SER A 72 0.34 -5.37 -25.89
CA SER A 72 1.53 -4.56 -25.70
C SER A 72 1.77 -3.64 -26.88
N GLY A 73 2.20 -2.42 -26.60
CA GLY A 73 2.56 -1.44 -27.61
C GLY A 73 3.92 -1.72 -28.26
N PRO A 74 4.29 -0.95 -29.29
CA PRO A 74 5.56 -1.12 -29.97
C PRO A 74 6.76 -1.01 -29.02
N GLY A 75 7.74 -1.91 -29.18
CA GLY A 75 8.98 -1.93 -28.42
C GLY A 75 8.85 -2.50 -26.99
N VAL A 76 7.70 -3.03 -26.61
CA VAL A 76 7.53 -3.73 -25.34
C VAL A 76 7.86 -5.22 -25.50
N GLU A 77 8.73 -5.72 -24.66
CA GLU A 77 9.08 -7.13 -24.54
C GLU A 77 8.70 -7.64 -23.14
N GLY A 78 8.49 -8.97 -23.00
CA GLY A 78 8.23 -9.62 -21.71
C GLY A 78 6.80 -9.55 -21.18
N PHE A 79 5.86 -8.95 -21.93
CA PHE A 79 4.45 -8.85 -21.55
C PHE A 79 3.53 -9.43 -22.65
N PRO A 80 3.51 -10.76 -22.85
CA PRO A 80 2.64 -11.36 -23.85
C PRO A 80 1.16 -11.24 -23.43
N PRO A 81 0.22 -11.19 -24.39
CA PRO A 81 -1.20 -11.28 -24.06
C PRO A 81 -1.52 -12.49 -23.20
N GLY A 82 -2.32 -12.27 -22.15
CA GLY A 82 -2.64 -13.30 -21.15
C GLY A 82 -1.68 -13.36 -19.96
N ALA A 83 -0.53 -12.69 -19.98
CA ALA A 83 0.34 -12.59 -18.80
C ALA A 83 -0.37 -11.90 -17.63
N THR A 84 -0.17 -12.41 -16.43
CA THR A 84 -0.68 -11.79 -15.20
C THR A 84 0.31 -10.77 -14.68
N VAL A 85 -0.17 -9.56 -14.42
CA VAL A 85 0.69 -8.46 -13.96
C VAL A 85 0.15 -7.80 -12.70
N VAL A 86 1.08 -7.25 -11.92
CA VAL A 86 0.78 -6.30 -10.83
C VAL A 86 1.43 -4.97 -11.14
N ALA A 87 0.78 -3.88 -10.72
CA ALA A 87 1.29 -2.53 -10.95
C ALA A 87 2.07 -2.02 -9.73
N GLY A 88 3.26 -1.48 -9.97
CA GLY A 88 4.00 -0.68 -9.00
C GLY A 88 3.53 0.77 -8.92
N ALA A 89 2.65 1.17 -9.82
CA ALA A 89 2.02 2.47 -9.95
C ALA A 89 2.94 3.70 -10.12
N GLY A 90 4.16 3.68 -9.60
CA GLY A 90 5.09 4.79 -9.71
C GLY A 90 5.76 4.91 -11.08
N VAL A 91 5.56 6.03 -11.77
CA VAL A 91 6.19 6.35 -13.05
C VAL A 91 7.42 7.21 -12.80
N ALA A 92 8.59 6.73 -13.23
CA ALA A 92 9.85 7.41 -13.06
C ALA A 92 10.52 7.67 -14.42
N CYS A 93 11.27 8.76 -14.55
CA CYS A 93 11.91 9.15 -15.82
C CYS A 93 13.07 8.23 -16.26
N GLY A 94 13.59 7.37 -15.36
CA GLY A 94 14.71 6.46 -15.63
C GLY A 94 16.09 7.13 -15.77
N THR A 95 16.18 8.44 -15.95
CA THR A 95 17.42 9.14 -16.35
C THR A 95 17.98 10.13 -15.32
N CYS A 96 17.20 10.56 -14.32
CA CYS A 96 17.69 11.47 -13.30
C CYS A 96 18.68 10.79 -12.32
N LYS A 97 19.34 11.58 -11.48
CA LYS A 97 20.32 11.07 -10.51
C LYS A 97 19.75 9.97 -9.62
N MET A 98 18.50 10.13 -9.14
CA MET A 98 17.88 9.16 -8.26
C MET A 98 17.51 7.87 -9.00
N CYS A 99 16.99 7.96 -10.22
CA CYS A 99 16.70 6.79 -11.04
C CYS A 99 17.98 5.98 -11.34
N ARG A 100 19.08 6.67 -11.73
CA ARG A 100 20.37 6.00 -11.96
C ARG A 100 20.97 5.37 -10.70
N ALA A 101 20.62 5.88 -9.51
CA ALA A 101 21.00 5.30 -8.22
C ALA A 101 20.04 4.17 -7.75
N GLY A 102 19.09 3.73 -8.59
CA GLY A 102 18.12 2.70 -8.24
C GLY A 102 17.01 3.17 -7.30
N ARG A 103 16.92 4.49 -7.02
CA ARG A 103 15.91 5.08 -6.13
C ARG A 103 14.82 5.76 -6.94
N THR A 104 14.11 4.98 -7.75
CA THR A 104 13.08 5.47 -8.68
C THR A 104 11.91 6.15 -7.97
N ASN A 105 11.62 5.77 -6.73
CA ASN A 105 10.64 6.41 -5.85
C ASN A 105 10.97 7.88 -5.50
N LEU A 106 12.20 8.31 -5.72
CA LEU A 106 12.66 9.69 -5.52
C LEU A 106 12.98 10.39 -6.85
N CYS A 107 12.39 9.94 -7.93
CA CYS A 107 12.55 10.56 -9.24
C CYS A 107 12.14 12.04 -9.20
N ALA A 108 12.91 12.91 -9.88
CA ALA A 108 12.59 14.34 -9.96
C ALA A 108 11.24 14.60 -10.67
N ASP A 109 10.90 13.74 -11.63
CA ASP A 109 9.66 13.79 -12.40
C ASP A 109 8.73 12.63 -12.01
N TYR A 110 8.65 12.31 -10.70
CA TYR A 110 7.83 11.21 -10.22
C TYR A 110 6.34 11.51 -10.41
N SER A 111 5.62 10.55 -10.97
CA SER A 111 4.17 10.58 -11.06
C SER A 111 3.58 9.20 -10.76
N THR A 112 2.26 9.11 -10.59
CA THR A 112 1.61 7.88 -10.15
C THR A 112 0.39 7.60 -11.00
N LEU A 113 0.25 6.35 -11.48
CA LEU A 113 -1.00 5.84 -12.02
C LEU A 113 -2.08 5.92 -10.92
N GLY A 114 -3.26 6.39 -11.28
CA GLY A 114 -4.34 6.61 -10.32
C GLY A 114 -4.31 7.97 -9.61
N LEU A 115 -3.34 8.86 -9.97
CA LEU A 115 -3.28 10.23 -9.44
C LEU A 115 -2.99 11.25 -10.55
N GLN A 116 -1.85 11.17 -11.23
CA GLN A 116 -1.50 12.05 -12.36
C GLN A 116 -1.81 11.42 -13.71
N HIS A 117 -1.99 10.12 -13.75
CA HIS A 117 -2.39 9.30 -14.90
C HIS A 117 -3.55 8.39 -14.49
N ASP A 118 -4.37 7.96 -15.44
CA ASP A 118 -5.46 7.02 -15.17
C ASP A 118 -4.95 5.75 -14.48
N GLY A 119 -5.65 5.31 -13.45
CA GLY A 119 -5.34 4.14 -12.63
C GLY A 119 -6.27 2.95 -12.85
N GLY A 120 -6.34 2.05 -11.86
CA GLY A 120 -7.00 0.76 -11.96
C GLY A 120 -8.49 0.72 -11.59
N LEU A 121 -9.11 1.82 -11.15
CA LEU A 121 -10.55 1.83 -10.87
C LEU A 121 -11.38 1.97 -12.17
N GLN A 122 -11.07 1.11 -13.11
CA GLN A 122 -11.69 0.97 -14.43
C GLN A 122 -11.38 -0.40 -15.05
N GLY A 123 -12.09 -0.78 -16.10
CA GLY A 123 -11.92 -2.09 -16.74
C GLY A 123 -10.59 -2.30 -17.47
N TYR A 124 -10.04 -1.25 -18.08
CA TYR A 124 -8.73 -1.29 -18.75
C TYR A 124 -7.88 -0.09 -18.35
N VAL A 125 -6.57 -0.29 -18.24
CA VAL A 125 -5.60 0.78 -18.02
C VAL A 125 -4.43 0.62 -19.00
N VAL A 126 -3.97 1.74 -19.57
CA VAL A 126 -2.71 1.81 -20.30
C VAL A 126 -1.63 2.21 -19.31
N ALA A 127 -0.62 1.38 -19.12
CA ALA A 127 0.46 1.60 -18.17
C ALA A 127 1.83 1.48 -18.84
N PRO A 128 2.82 2.31 -18.48
CA PRO A 128 4.19 2.09 -18.93
C PRO A 128 4.67 0.70 -18.48
N ALA A 129 5.28 -0.06 -19.38
CA ALA A 129 5.80 -1.41 -19.09
C ALA A 129 6.75 -1.40 -17.87
N SER A 130 7.48 -0.30 -17.66
CA SER A 130 8.39 -0.10 -16.52
C SER A 130 7.70 -0.03 -15.15
N THR A 131 6.37 0.05 -15.11
CA THR A 131 5.58 0.06 -13.86
C THR A 131 4.91 -1.28 -13.57
N LEU A 132 5.07 -2.27 -14.45
CA LEU A 132 4.39 -3.57 -14.36
C LEU A 132 5.38 -4.70 -14.09
N LEU A 133 5.01 -5.61 -13.22
CA LEU A 133 5.74 -6.86 -12.96
C LEU A 133 4.91 -8.03 -13.47
N ASP A 134 5.50 -8.86 -14.36
CA ASP A 134 4.90 -10.15 -14.72
C ASP A 134 5.00 -11.10 -13.52
N VAL A 135 3.86 -11.57 -13.07
CA VAL A 135 3.69 -12.48 -11.93
C VAL A 135 2.98 -13.78 -12.32
N SER A 136 2.94 -14.10 -13.60
CA SER A 136 2.27 -15.29 -14.14
C SER A 136 2.78 -16.57 -13.46
N ALA A 137 4.06 -16.63 -13.14
CA ALA A 137 4.67 -17.78 -12.47
C ALA A 137 4.38 -17.86 -10.96
N SER A 138 3.79 -16.84 -10.35
CA SER A 138 3.52 -16.83 -8.91
C SER A 138 2.44 -17.84 -8.49
N GLY A 139 1.53 -18.17 -9.39
CA GLY A 139 0.36 -19.00 -9.10
C GLY A 139 -0.67 -18.37 -8.16
N LEU A 140 -0.48 -17.10 -7.75
CA LEU A 140 -1.40 -16.43 -6.84
C LEU A 140 -2.70 -15.99 -7.54
N SER A 141 -3.79 -15.99 -6.78
CA SER A 141 -5.07 -15.49 -7.24
C SER A 141 -5.03 -13.99 -7.54
N MET A 142 -5.94 -13.51 -8.37
CA MET A 142 -6.03 -12.10 -8.73
C MET A 142 -6.29 -11.21 -7.49
N ASP A 143 -7.15 -11.66 -6.57
CA ASP A 143 -7.49 -10.92 -5.36
C ASP A 143 -6.29 -10.81 -4.41
N THR A 144 -5.47 -11.87 -4.27
CA THR A 144 -4.19 -11.79 -3.54
C THR A 144 -3.23 -10.81 -4.21
N LEU A 145 -3.14 -10.84 -5.54
CA LEU A 145 -2.26 -9.94 -6.30
C LEU A 145 -2.68 -8.47 -6.21
N GLY A 146 -3.96 -8.18 -5.97
CA GLY A 146 -4.45 -6.83 -5.65
C GLY A 146 -3.85 -6.21 -4.39
N LEU A 147 -3.23 -7.03 -3.53
CA LEU A 147 -2.52 -6.60 -2.33
C LEU A 147 -1.01 -6.31 -2.55
N ALA A 148 -0.51 -6.49 -3.77
CA ALA A 148 0.94 -6.43 -4.03
C ALA A 148 1.51 -5.01 -3.86
N GLN A 149 0.79 -3.99 -4.31
CA GLN A 149 1.28 -2.61 -4.20
C GLN A 149 1.36 -2.16 -2.72
N PRO A 150 0.34 -2.27 -1.87
CA PRO A 150 0.47 -1.90 -0.46
C PRO A 150 1.49 -2.76 0.30
N MET A 151 1.62 -4.04 -0.02
CA MET A 151 2.69 -4.87 0.53
C MET A 151 4.08 -4.35 0.12
N SER A 152 4.25 -3.86 -1.11
CA SER A 152 5.53 -3.30 -1.56
C SER A 152 5.92 -2.00 -0.83
N ILE A 153 4.94 -1.19 -0.44
CA ILE A 153 5.16 -0.03 0.45
C ILE A 153 5.71 -0.50 1.81
N ALA A 154 5.14 -1.56 2.37
CA ALA A 154 5.59 -2.14 3.63
C ALA A 154 7.01 -2.71 3.53
N VAL A 155 7.31 -3.48 2.47
CA VAL A 155 8.65 -4.00 2.19
C VAL A 155 9.67 -2.86 2.10
N HIS A 156 9.34 -1.80 1.35
CA HIS A 156 10.19 -0.62 1.24
C HIS A 156 10.45 0.03 2.60
N THR A 157 9.40 0.22 3.38
CA THR A 157 9.47 0.83 4.72
C THR A 157 10.37 0.04 5.66
N VAL A 158 10.20 -1.29 5.73
CA VAL A 158 11.05 -2.17 6.54
C VAL A 158 12.50 -2.14 6.05
N ARG A 159 12.72 -2.20 4.74
CA ARG A 159 14.07 -2.12 4.15
C ARG A 159 14.76 -0.78 4.48
N ARG A 160 14.00 0.32 4.49
CA ARG A 160 14.51 1.65 4.84
C ARG A 160 14.91 1.78 6.31
N SER A 161 14.28 1.04 7.20
CA SER A 161 14.55 1.09 8.64
C SER A 161 15.83 0.36 9.05
N SER A 162 16.41 -0.45 8.15
CA SER A 162 17.52 -1.36 8.45
C SER A 162 17.17 -2.44 9.50
N LEU A 163 15.89 -2.76 9.68
CA LEU A 163 15.43 -3.83 10.56
C LEU A 163 15.95 -5.19 10.06
N THR A 164 16.50 -5.98 10.97
CA THR A 164 17.04 -7.32 10.70
C THR A 164 16.54 -8.35 11.70
N ALA A 165 16.84 -9.63 11.43
CA ALA A 165 16.47 -10.74 12.30
C ALA A 165 17.02 -10.55 13.73
N GLY A 166 16.21 -10.85 14.71
CA GLY A 166 16.54 -10.76 16.14
C GLY A 166 16.38 -9.36 16.76
N MET A 167 16.13 -8.32 15.95
CA MET A 167 15.79 -6.99 16.46
C MET A 167 14.35 -6.91 16.98
N ASP A 168 14.08 -5.93 17.83
CA ASP A 168 12.77 -5.59 18.34
C ASP A 168 12.19 -4.41 17.55
N ALA A 169 10.96 -4.54 17.09
CA ALA A 169 10.24 -3.50 16.37
C ALA A 169 8.90 -3.15 17.04
N VAL A 170 8.54 -1.88 17.00
CA VAL A 170 7.23 -1.38 17.40
C VAL A 170 6.53 -0.80 16.19
N ILE A 171 5.24 -1.11 16.01
CA ILE A 171 4.40 -0.55 14.96
C ILE A 171 3.21 0.15 15.62
N VAL A 172 3.13 1.47 15.51
CA VAL A 172 2.03 2.27 16.04
C VAL A 172 1.05 2.59 14.93
N GLY A 173 -0.13 1.97 14.99
CA GLY A 173 -1.16 2.01 13.96
C GLY A 173 -1.09 0.80 13.02
N VAL A 174 -2.04 -0.14 13.18
CA VAL A 174 -2.15 -1.34 12.33
C VAL A 174 -3.37 -1.31 11.41
N GLY A 175 -3.60 -0.15 10.78
CA GLY A 175 -4.50 -0.01 9.65
C GLY A 175 -3.93 -0.60 8.36
N GLY A 176 -4.34 -0.07 7.19
CA GLY A 176 -3.96 -0.59 5.88
C GLY A 176 -2.47 -0.90 5.73
N ILE A 177 -1.60 0.10 5.91
CA ILE A 177 -0.14 -0.08 5.73
C ILE A 177 0.50 -0.76 6.94
N GLY A 178 0.07 -0.45 8.18
CA GLY A 178 0.67 -1.04 9.38
C GLY A 178 0.50 -2.55 9.47
N SER A 179 -0.61 -3.09 8.98
CA SER A 179 -0.82 -4.54 8.87
C SER A 179 0.20 -5.19 7.92
N PHE A 180 0.47 -4.60 6.77
CA PHE A 180 1.49 -5.10 5.85
C PHE A 180 2.92 -4.91 6.38
N ILE A 181 3.20 -3.82 7.12
CA ILE A 181 4.50 -3.64 7.81
C ILE A 181 4.68 -4.74 8.86
N THR A 182 3.62 -5.14 9.57
CA THR A 182 3.68 -6.25 10.53
C THR A 182 4.14 -7.55 9.84
N VAL A 183 3.54 -7.89 8.69
CA VAL A 183 3.96 -9.06 7.89
C VAL A 183 5.43 -8.95 7.46
N ALA A 184 5.82 -7.80 6.90
CA ALA A 184 7.17 -7.61 6.39
C ALA A 184 8.22 -7.63 7.51
N ALA A 185 7.93 -7.02 8.68
CA ALA A 185 8.81 -7.03 9.84
C ALA A 185 8.94 -8.42 10.47
N ALA A 186 7.84 -9.16 10.60
CA ALA A 186 7.88 -10.53 11.06
C ALA A 186 8.66 -11.45 10.10
N ALA A 187 8.51 -11.23 8.80
CA ALA A 187 9.20 -12.03 7.77
C ALA A 187 10.72 -11.85 7.76
N VAL A 188 11.26 -10.71 8.20
CA VAL A 188 12.71 -10.54 8.41
C VAL A 188 13.19 -11.16 9.71
N GLY A 189 12.31 -11.70 10.57
CA GLY A 189 12.65 -12.35 11.82
C GLY A 189 12.77 -11.40 13.02
N ALA A 190 12.13 -10.23 12.98
CA ALA A 190 12.04 -9.33 14.11
C ALA A 190 10.94 -9.75 15.10
N ARG A 191 11.10 -9.44 16.39
CA ARG A 191 9.99 -9.48 17.35
C ARG A 191 9.19 -8.19 17.21
N VAL A 192 7.89 -8.29 16.99
CA VAL A 192 7.03 -7.14 16.64
C VAL A 192 6.00 -6.90 17.73
N LEU A 193 6.02 -5.72 18.37
CA LEU A 193 4.94 -5.20 19.19
C LEU A 193 4.08 -4.27 18.33
N VAL A 194 2.77 -4.51 18.30
CA VAL A 194 1.81 -3.66 17.59
C VAL A 194 0.97 -2.85 18.56
N VAL A 195 0.67 -1.61 18.20
CA VAL A 195 -0.13 -0.67 19.03
C VAL A 195 -1.25 -0.09 18.16
N ASP A 196 -2.49 -0.20 18.59
CA ASP A 196 -3.65 0.45 17.94
C ASP A 196 -4.74 0.72 18.98
N ARG A 197 -5.71 1.55 18.65
CA ARG A 197 -6.90 1.78 19.49
C ARG A 197 -7.96 0.71 19.29
N ASP A 198 -7.92 0.03 18.16
CA ASP A 198 -8.89 -0.97 17.73
C ASP A 198 -8.39 -2.38 18.08
N ALA A 199 -9.05 -3.01 19.03
CA ALA A 199 -8.72 -4.37 19.48
C ALA A 199 -8.91 -5.44 18.39
N GLU A 200 -9.80 -5.22 17.40
CA GLU A 200 -9.97 -6.16 16.30
C GLU A 200 -8.79 -6.11 15.33
N ARG A 201 -8.31 -4.90 15.02
CA ARG A 201 -7.09 -4.73 14.23
C ARG A 201 -5.87 -5.32 14.92
N LEU A 202 -5.76 -5.19 16.24
CA LEU A 202 -4.70 -5.84 17.01
C LEU A 202 -4.78 -7.36 16.93
N ARG A 203 -5.99 -7.94 17.07
CA ARG A 203 -6.18 -9.39 16.92
C ARG A 203 -5.75 -9.87 15.52
N LEU A 204 -6.12 -9.14 14.50
CA LEU A 204 -5.67 -9.42 13.14
C LEU A 204 -4.14 -9.31 13.02
N ALA A 205 -3.52 -8.26 13.55
CA ALA A 205 -2.07 -8.10 13.48
C ALA A 205 -1.31 -9.26 14.17
N MET A 206 -1.90 -9.87 15.21
CA MET A 206 -1.34 -11.09 15.82
C MET A 206 -1.34 -12.27 14.81
N THR A 207 -2.38 -12.43 13.99
CA THR A 207 -2.40 -13.46 12.92
C THR A 207 -1.43 -13.16 11.79
N LEU A 208 -1.06 -11.89 11.62
CA LEU A 208 -0.09 -11.40 10.63
C LEU A 208 1.37 -11.51 11.08
N GLY A 209 1.62 -12.05 12.28
CA GLY A 209 2.96 -12.31 12.78
C GLY A 209 3.47 -11.36 13.86
N ALA A 210 2.62 -10.51 14.43
CA ALA A 210 2.99 -9.74 15.62
C ALA A 210 3.27 -10.69 16.80
N HIS A 211 4.29 -10.35 17.61
CA HIS A 211 4.66 -11.07 18.82
C HIS A 211 3.77 -10.70 20.00
N ALA A 212 3.39 -9.43 20.10
CA ALA A 212 2.54 -8.90 21.15
C ALA A 212 1.74 -7.69 20.67
N SER A 213 0.72 -7.32 21.43
CA SER A 213 -0.13 -6.18 21.12
C SER A 213 -0.36 -5.30 22.36
N LEU A 214 -0.69 -4.02 22.11
CA LEU A 214 -1.07 -3.04 23.12
C LEU A 214 -2.23 -2.21 22.61
N VAL A 215 -3.33 -2.16 23.35
CA VAL A 215 -4.41 -1.19 23.11
C VAL A 215 -3.92 0.19 23.57
N ALA A 216 -3.91 1.15 22.66
CA ALA A 216 -3.41 2.49 22.95
C ALA A 216 -4.22 3.16 24.08
N GLY A 217 -3.54 3.61 25.13
CA GLY A 217 -4.14 4.25 26.29
C GLY A 217 -4.37 3.32 27.50
N GLU A 218 -4.23 2.00 27.36
CA GLU A 218 -4.32 1.08 28.52
C GLU A 218 -3.10 1.18 29.44
N MET A 219 -1.91 1.34 28.84
CA MET A 219 -0.67 1.63 29.56
C MET A 219 0.31 2.40 28.66
N SER A 220 1.42 2.88 29.20
CA SER A 220 2.45 3.50 28.38
C SER A 220 3.15 2.46 27.50
N LEU A 221 3.62 2.89 26.32
CA LEU A 221 4.40 2.03 25.43
C LEU A 221 5.70 1.54 26.09
N GLY A 222 6.35 2.41 26.89
CA GLY A 222 7.55 2.07 27.63
C GLY A 222 7.32 0.97 28.68
N ASP A 223 6.22 1.05 29.45
CA ASP A 223 5.85 0.01 30.44
C ASP A 223 5.56 -1.32 29.74
N LYS A 224 4.89 -1.30 28.58
CA LYS A 224 4.63 -2.52 27.80
C LYS A 224 5.91 -3.16 27.29
N LEU A 225 6.84 -2.38 26.78
CA LEU A 225 8.16 -2.89 26.36
C LEU A 225 8.91 -3.53 27.54
N ALA A 226 8.90 -2.89 28.71
CA ALA A 226 9.51 -3.42 29.94
C ALA A 226 8.84 -4.73 30.38
N GLU A 227 7.50 -4.82 30.37
CA GLU A 227 6.75 -6.04 30.67
C GLU A 227 7.15 -7.20 29.77
N LEU A 228 7.37 -6.94 28.46
CA LEU A 228 7.72 -7.95 27.47
C LEU A 228 9.22 -8.28 27.41
N GLY A 229 10.06 -7.54 28.14
CA GLY A 229 11.53 -7.65 28.02
C GLY A 229 11.99 -7.34 26.59
N MET A 230 11.38 -6.34 25.94
CA MET A 230 11.75 -5.87 24.63
C MET A 230 12.53 -4.55 24.72
N GLU A 231 13.60 -4.44 23.93
CA GLU A 231 14.37 -3.21 23.75
C GLU A 231 14.26 -2.75 22.29
N ALA A 232 13.17 -2.03 21.99
CA ALA A 232 12.82 -1.70 20.61
C ALA A 232 13.95 -0.93 19.89
N ASP A 233 14.44 -1.52 18.80
CA ASP A 233 15.47 -0.98 17.92
C ASP A 233 14.85 -0.05 16.87
N VAL A 234 13.65 -0.39 16.41
CA VAL A 234 12.95 0.32 15.33
C VAL A 234 11.50 0.61 15.72
N PHE A 235 11.08 1.85 15.52
CA PHE A 235 9.70 2.29 15.69
C PHE A 235 9.13 2.75 14.36
N PHE A 236 8.03 2.14 13.92
CA PHE A 236 7.24 2.56 12.76
C PHE A 236 6.01 3.31 13.26
N GLU A 237 5.97 4.62 13.05
CA GLU A 237 4.78 5.42 13.33
C GLU A 237 3.90 5.49 12.08
N VAL A 238 2.80 4.75 12.08
CA VAL A 238 1.93 4.54 10.91
C VAL A 238 0.57 5.19 11.09
N SER A 239 0.22 5.58 12.30
CA SER A 239 -1.08 6.18 12.60
C SER A 239 -1.24 7.61 12.04
N GLY A 240 -0.13 8.33 11.82
CA GLY A 240 -0.13 9.73 11.44
C GLY A 240 -0.78 10.64 12.50
N SER A 241 -0.82 10.19 13.76
CA SER A 241 -1.44 10.92 14.86
C SER A 241 -0.40 11.52 15.80
N ARG A 242 -0.72 12.69 16.39
CA ARG A 242 0.16 13.31 17.40
C ARG A 242 0.40 12.37 18.59
N PRO A 243 -0.60 11.74 19.24
CA PRO A 243 -0.35 10.83 20.34
C PRO A 243 0.51 9.62 19.94
N GLY A 244 0.37 9.13 18.70
CA GLY A 244 1.17 8.02 18.20
C GLY A 244 2.65 8.35 18.16
N ILE A 245 3.02 9.47 17.52
CA ILE A 245 4.42 9.86 17.42
C ILE A 245 5.02 10.31 18.78
N GLU A 246 4.22 10.96 19.64
CA GLU A 246 4.64 11.33 21.00
C GLU A 246 4.96 10.06 21.80
N SER A 247 4.11 9.03 21.77
CA SER A 247 4.37 7.76 22.47
C SER A 247 5.65 7.06 21.98
N VAL A 248 5.97 7.20 20.68
CA VAL A 248 7.24 6.69 20.13
C VAL A 248 8.44 7.40 20.74
N PHE A 249 8.45 8.74 20.78
CA PHE A 249 9.56 9.50 21.36
C PHE A 249 9.72 9.24 22.86
N GLU A 250 8.61 9.08 23.60
CA GLU A 250 8.64 8.75 25.03
C GLU A 250 9.26 7.38 25.31
N ALA A 251 8.96 6.38 24.45
CA ALA A 251 9.40 4.99 24.64
C ALA A 251 10.76 4.67 23.99
N ALA A 252 11.20 5.48 23.02
CA ALA A 252 12.40 5.19 22.26
C ALA A 252 13.65 5.25 23.14
N ARG A 253 14.45 4.17 23.12
CA ARG A 253 15.76 4.12 23.79
C ARG A 253 16.82 4.89 22.99
N PRO A 254 17.92 5.33 23.60
CA PRO A 254 19.06 5.88 22.85
C PRO A 254 19.53 4.92 21.75
N GLY A 255 19.85 5.48 20.57
CA GLY A 255 20.25 4.75 19.38
C GLY A 255 19.10 4.15 18.56
N ALA A 256 17.85 4.33 18.97
CA ALA A 256 16.70 3.80 18.22
C ALA A 256 16.52 4.46 16.85
N THR A 257 15.98 3.70 15.90
CA THR A 257 15.54 4.19 14.59
C THR A 257 14.03 4.47 14.63
N ILE A 258 13.62 5.67 14.23
CA ILE A 258 12.22 6.10 14.14
C ILE A 258 11.87 6.32 12.67
N VAL A 259 10.84 5.62 12.19
CA VAL A 259 10.35 5.70 10.80
C VAL A 259 8.94 6.28 10.82
N PRO A 260 8.78 7.60 10.59
CA PRO A 260 7.47 8.19 10.39
C PRO A 260 6.92 7.76 9.03
N VAL A 261 5.87 6.96 9.04
CA VAL A 261 5.16 6.41 7.86
C VAL A 261 3.83 7.12 7.68
N GLY A 262 3.11 7.33 8.77
CA GLY A 262 1.84 8.05 8.78
C GLY A 262 2.01 9.52 8.42
N ILE A 263 1.19 10.00 7.48
CA ILE A 263 1.25 11.42 7.08
C ILE A 263 0.62 12.28 8.17
N GLN A 264 1.45 13.05 8.87
CA GLN A 264 1.02 13.97 9.91
C GLN A 264 0.21 15.13 9.32
N LYS A 265 -0.99 15.35 9.88
CA LYS A 265 -1.91 16.41 9.41
C LYS A 265 -1.60 17.79 10.00
N THR A 266 -0.91 17.82 11.14
CA THR A 266 -0.53 19.05 11.84
C THR A 266 0.96 19.01 12.17
N PRO A 267 1.66 20.15 12.15
CA PRO A 267 3.06 20.22 12.56
C PRO A 267 3.26 19.68 13.99
N LEU A 268 4.36 18.96 14.18
CA LEU A 268 4.81 18.44 15.47
C LEU A 268 6.03 19.24 15.92
N GLU A 269 6.03 19.69 17.17
CA GLU A 269 7.23 20.25 17.79
C GLU A 269 8.14 19.12 18.24
N VAL A 270 9.37 19.13 17.77
CA VAL A 270 10.41 18.15 18.12
C VAL A 270 11.58 18.88 18.75
N GLN A 271 11.99 18.44 19.93
CA GLN A 271 13.19 18.98 20.57
C GLN A 271 14.43 18.37 19.91
N ILE A 272 15.11 19.18 19.09
CA ILE A 272 16.31 18.71 18.36
C ILE A 272 17.43 18.27 19.31
N SER A 273 17.51 18.84 20.51
CA SER A 273 18.45 18.38 21.55
C SER A 273 18.26 16.90 21.92
N GLU A 274 17.02 16.41 21.96
CA GLU A 274 16.77 14.98 22.22
C GLU A 274 17.31 14.09 21.12
N LEU A 275 17.12 14.49 19.84
CA LEU A 275 17.67 13.75 18.71
C LEU A 275 19.19 13.62 18.83
N THR A 276 19.85 14.72 19.21
CA THR A 276 21.31 14.75 19.37
C THR A 276 21.78 13.93 20.56
N MET A 277 21.18 14.14 21.74
CA MET A 277 21.63 13.52 22.99
C MET A 277 21.32 12.04 23.08
N ARG A 278 20.33 11.56 22.32
CA ARG A 278 19.93 10.15 22.27
C ARG A 278 20.41 9.44 21.00
N GLU A 279 21.09 10.13 20.10
CA GLU A 279 21.57 9.59 18.80
C GLU A 279 20.45 8.91 18.00
N TYR A 280 19.25 9.51 17.97
CA TYR A 280 18.15 8.94 17.20
C TYR A 280 18.40 9.03 15.71
N THR A 281 18.07 7.95 14.99
CA THR A 281 18.02 7.93 13.53
C THR A 281 16.56 8.10 13.06
N ILE A 282 16.25 9.24 12.43
CA ILE A 282 14.93 9.45 11.79
C ILE A 282 15.03 9.12 10.32
N VAL A 283 14.22 8.15 9.85
CA VAL A 283 14.26 7.65 8.49
C VAL A 283 12.94 7.92 7.78
N GLY A 284 12.94 8.83 6.81
CA GLY A 284 11.81 9.04 5.92
C GLY A 284 11.62 7.88 4.94
N THR A 285 10.37 7.56 4.64
CA THR A 285 9.94 6.57 3.65
C THR A 285 8.86 7.14 2.76
N VAL A 286 8.88 6.83 1.47
CA VAL A 286 7.84 7.22 0.51
C VAL A 286 7.80 6.24 -0.64
N ALA A 287 6.59 5.85 -1.05
CA ALA A 287 6.34 4.93 -2.15
C ALA A 287 7.19 3.64 -2.02
N HIS A 288 7.66 3.08 -3.12
CA HIS A 288 8.52 1.89 -3.13
C HIS A 288 9.43 1.90 -4.37
N VAL A 289 10.48 1.10 -4.34
CA VAL A 289 11.34 0.85 -5.51
C VAL A 289 10.82 -0.37 -6.24
N TYR A 290 10.20 -0.15 -7.38
CA TYR A 290 9.58 -1.19 -8.20
C TYR A 290 10.45 -2.46 -8.35
N ALA A 291 11.68 -2.30 -8.82
CA ALA A 291 12.54 -3.42 -9.19
C ALA A 291 12.92 -4.35 -8.03
N THR A 292 12.84 -3.87 -6.79
CA THR A 292 13.30 -4.61 -5.61
C THR A 292 12.17 -4.92 -4.63
N ASP A 293 11.23 -4.01 -4.45
CA ASP A 293 10.24 -4.13 -3.40
C ASP A 293 9.00 -4.89 -3.86
N LEU A 294 8.60 -4.73 -5.13
CA LEU A 294 7.42 -5.40 -5.67
C LEU A 294 7.60 -6.93 -5.83
N PRO A 295 8.74 -7.45 -6.34
CA PRO A 295 8.98 -8.90 -6.33
C PRO A 295 8.96 -9.52 -4.93
N GLU A 296 9.54 -8.84 -3.95
CA GLU A 296 9.52 -9.30 -2.55
C GLU A 296 8.11 -9.25 -1.96
N ALA A 297 7.32 -8.23 -2.29
CA ALA A 297 5.92 -8.15 -1.89
C ALA A 297 5.11 -9.35 -2.40
N VAL A 298 5.26 -9.71 -3.66
CA VAL A 298 4.60 -10.89 -4.26
C VAL A 298 5.05 -12.18 -3.56
N ARG A 299 6.34 -12.32 -3.25
CA ARG A 299 6.87 -13.46 -2.48
C ARG A 299 6.23 -13.55 -1.09
N LEU A 300 6.12 -12.43 -0.37
CA LEU A 300 5.49 -12.37 0.95
C LEU A 300 4.00 -12.71 0.89
N LEU A 301 3.29 -12.23 -0.12
CA LEU A 301 1.89 -12.60 -0.33
C LEU A 301 1.72 -14.11 -0.52
N GLY A 302 2.64 -14.76 -1.23
CA GLY A 302 2.65 -16.21 -1.41
C GLY A 302 3.06 -17.01 -0.17
N SER A 303 3.63 -16.39 0.85
CA SER A 303 4.02 -17.08 2.09
C SER A 303 2.84 -17.38 3.03
N ARG A 304 1.67 -16.80 2.77
CA ARG A 304 0.45 -17.00 3.54
C ARG A 304 -0.66 -17.54 2.63
N PRO A 305 -1.35 -18.62 3.03
CA PRO A 305 -2.33 -19.28 2.16
C PRO A 305 -3.64 -18.51 1.99
N ASP A 306 -3.96 -17.62 2.93
CA ASP A 306 -5.23 -16.88 2.95
C ASP A 306 -5.03 -15.45 3.45
N TRP A 307 -5.72 -14.50 2.81
CA TRP A 307 -5.75 -13.07 3.14
C TRP A 307 -7.17 -12.55 3.36
N SER A 308 -8.14 -13.43 3.55
CA SER A 308 -9.56 -13.07 3.72
C SER A 308 -9.82 -12.20 4.95
N ASP A 309 -8.98 -12.29 5.97
CA ASP A 309 -9.01 -11.42 7.14
C ASP A 309 -8.48 -9.99 6.88
N VAL A 310 -7.73 -9.79 5.80
CA VAL A 310 -7.24 -8.48 5.33
C VAL A 310 -8.18 -7.90 4.28
N ALA A 311 -8.60 -8.71 3.31
CA ALA A 311 -9.50 -8.36 2.21
C ALA A 311 -10.48 -9.52 1.95
N GLY A 312 -11.57 -9.56 2.68
CA GLY A 312 -12.53 -10.68 2.65
C GLY A 312 -13.56 -10.58 1.53
N GLU A 313 -13.77 -9.38 1.00
CA GLU A 313 -14.80 -9.12 0.01
C GLU A 313 -14.25 -8.24 -1.12
N VAL A 314 -14.73 -8.52 -2.33
CA VAL A 314 -14.50 -7.73 -3.54
C VAL A 314 -15.82 -7.15 -3.97
N ILE A 315 -15.89 -5.83 -4.12
CA ILE A 315 -17.12 -5.12 -4.50
C ILE A 315 -17.08 -4.66 -5.96
N PRO A 316 -18.23 -4.48 -6.62
CA PRO A 316 -18.30 -3.98 -7.98
C PRO A 316 -17.92 -2.49 -8.07
N LEU A 317 -17.45 -2.05 -9.25
CA LEU A 317 -17.07 -0.65 -9.48
C LEU A 317 -18.19 0.33 -9.18
N GLY A 318 -19.46 -0.04 -9.42
CA GLY A 318 -20.62 0.82 -9.14
C GLY A 318 -20.81 1.15 -7.65
N GLU A 319 -20.24 0.34 -6.76
CA GLU A 319 -20.30 0.53 -5.31
C GLU A 319 -19.04 1.23 -4.75
N LEU A 320 -18.11 1.65 -5.62
CA LEU A 320 -16.84 2.28 -5.24
C LEU A 320 -17.00 3.38 -4.19
N VAL A 321 -17.96 4.28 -4.37
CA VAL A 321 -18.14 5.44 -3.48
C VAL A 321 -18.80 5.00 -2.17
N THR A 322 -19.91 4.26 -2.23
CA THR A 322 -20.75 3.93 -1.07
C THR A 322 -20.11 2.90 -0.15
N GLU A 323 -19.55 1.83 -0.71
CA GLU A 323 -19.00 0.70 0.05
C GLU A 323 -17.48 0.72 0.12
N GLY A 324 -16.82 1.45 -0.78
CA GLY A 324 -15.37 1.53 -0.86
C GLY A 324 -14.77 2.77 -0.20
N ILE A 325 -15.08 3.96 -0.71
CA ILE A 325 -14.44 5.22 -0.30
C ILE A 325 -15.07 5.79 0.96
N ALA A 326 -16.40 5.87 1.04
CA ALA A 326 -17.10 6.48 2.17
C ALA A 326 -16.74 5.81 3.51
N PRO A 327 -16.69 4.47 3.64
CA PRO A 327 -16.26 3.84 4.89
C PRO A 327 -14.82 4.20 5.32
N LEU A 328 -13.93 4.49 4.38
CA LEU A 328 -12.56 4.96 4.71
C LEU A 328 -12.57 6.41 5.18
N VAL A 329 -13.40 7.28 4.58
CA VAL A 329 -13.56 8.68 4.99
C VAL A 329 -14.13 8.76 6.40
N ASP A 330 -15.15 7.94 6.70
CA ASP A 330 -15.88 7.94 7.97
C ASP A 330 -15.20 7.07 9.05
N ALA A 331 -14.08 6.40 8.71
CA ALA A 331 -13.37 5.46 9.59
C ALA A 331 -14.26 4.29 10.09
N THR A 332 -15.22 3.85 9.28
CA THR A 332 -16.14 2.73 9.55
C THR A 332 -15.80 1.48 8.74
N SER A 333 -14.73 1.50 7.96
CA SER A 333 -14.30 0.34 7.17
C SER A 333 -14.05 -0.88 8.05
N ARG A 334 -14.70 -2.00 7.70
CA ARG A 334 -14.56 -3.29 8.39
C ARG A 334 -13.39 -4.12 7.88
N GLN A 335 -12.90 -3.82 6.69
CA GLN A 335 -11.76 -4.50 6.07
C GLN A 335 -10.51 -3.62 6.17
N ILE A 336 -9.36 -4.25 6.25
CA ILE A 336 -8.07 -3.56 6.16
C ILE A 336 -7.86 -3.02 4.75
N LYS A 337 -8.26 -3.80 3.73
CA LYS A 337 -8.20 -3.45 2.32
C LYS A 337 -9.49 -3.84 1.61
N THR A 338 -10.13 -2.89 0.95
CA THR A 338 -11.27 -3.14 0.06
C THR A 338 -10.76 -3.28 -1.37
N LEU A 339 -11.22 -4.34 -2.06
CA LEU A 339 -10.89 -4.62 -3.45
C LEU A 339 -12.09 -4.33 -4.36
N ILE A 340 -11.81 -3.76 -5.53
CA ILE A 340 -12.79 -3.49 -6.59
C ILE A 340 -12.54 -4.43 -7.77
N ASP A 341 -13.57 -5.13 -8.21
CA ASP A 341 -13.58 -5.81 -9.51
C ASP A 341 -14.40 -4.96 -10.49
N PRO A 342 -13.77 -4.33 -11.51
CA PRO A 342 -14.47 -3.46 -12.43
C PRO A 342 -15.52 -4.17 -13.31
N TRP A 343 -15.48 -5.51 -13.36
CA TRP A 343 -16.35 -6.33 -14.18
C TRP A 343 -17.48 -6.99 -13.40
N ALA A 344 -17.39 -7.00 -12.08
CA ALA A 344 -18.43 -7.56 -11.23
C ALA A 344 -19.70 -6.70 -11.27
N THR A 345 -20.86 -7.37 -11.14
CA THR A 345 -22.17 -6.72 -11.01
C THR A 345 -22.74 -6.77 -9.60
N SER A 346 -22.09 -7.53 -8.72
CA SER A 346 -22.43 -7.66 -7.29
C SER A 346 -21.16 -7.98 -6.51
N ALA A 347 -21.19 -7.68 -5.22
CA ALA A 347 -20.15 -8.07 -4.29
C ALA A 347 -19.97 -9.59 -4.23
N ARG A 348 -18.75 -10.04 -4.02
CA ARG A 348 -18.39 -11.46 -3.88
C ARG A 348 -17.32 -11.66 -2.81
N PRO A 349 -17.25 -12.85 -2.18
CA PRO A 349 -16.10 -13.21 -1.36
C PRO A 349 -14.80 -13.10 -2.18
N ALA A 350 -13.74 -12.61 -1.54
CA ALA A 350 -12.42 -12.62 -2.13
C ALA A 350 -11.86 -14.07 -2.19
N VAL A 351 -11.13 -14.36 -3.25
CA VAL A 351 -10.47 -15.66 -3.44
C VAL A 351 -8.97 -15.44 -3.25
N HIS A 352 -8.40 -16.04 -2.20
CA HIS A 352 -6.99 -15.92 -1.88
C HIS A 352 -6.22 -17.23 -2.08
N GLY A 353 -4.88 -17.14 -2.07
CA GLY A 353 -3.99 -18.27 -2.23
C GLY A 353 -3.68 -18.60 -3.69
N ALA A 354 -3.34 -19.87 -3.94
CA ALA A 354 -3.00 -20.35 -5.27
C ALA A 354 -4.22 -20.40 -6.19
N ARG A 355 -4.01 -20.13 -7.49
CA ARG A 355 -5.03 -20.39 -8.53
C ARG A 355 -5.32 -21.89 -8.57
N THR A 356 -6.57 -22.25 -8.46
CA THR A 356 -7.06 -23.61 -8.70
C THR A 356 -7.18 -23.91 -10.18
#